data_3c748ebf0a25fb632eba54a4abe7f33a
#
_entry.id   3c748ebf0a25fb632eba54a4abe7f33a
#
_cell.length_a   1.000
_cell.length_b   1.000
_cell.length_c   1.000
_cell.angle_alpha   90.00
_cell.angle_beta   90.00
_cell.angle_gamma   90.00
#
_symmetry.space_group_name_H-M   'P 1'
#
loop_
_entity.id
_entity.type
_entity.pdbx_description
1 polymer ?
#
loop_
_entity_poly.entity_id
_entity_poly.type
_entity_poly.pdbx_seq_one_letter_code
_entity_poly.pdbx_strand_id
1 'polypeptide(L)'
;MGIQLPGFLREAQAFVGLPFPGTNESALQGRAADWNQLGSLASNALSQISQTAQSVSSDNRGDTVDAFSEFMSSGGGNVGSLRDFQMACRSAALAHGIAAMTIRSLKMAIIAQLSIVATAINVAKAFPEAIPAAYQTRQQAFMFIQRATQMAAQQLKAG
;
A
#
# COMPACT_ATOMS: atom_id res chain seq x y z
N MET A 1 -12.82 4.68 4.63
CA MET A 1 -12.32 5.43 5.82
C MET A 1 -11.24 4.60 6.48
N GLY A 2 -10.03 5.16 6.72
CA GLY A 2 -8.92 4.41 7.31
C GLY A 2 -9.10 4.15 8.81
N ILE A 3 -8.25 3.26 9.37
CA ILE A 3 -8.24 2.96 10.81
C ILE A 3 -7.94 4.24 11.59
N GLN A 4 -8.79 4.53 12.57
CA GLN A 4 -8.65 5.66 13.48
C GLN A 4 -8.35 5.18 14.89
N LEU A 5 -7.71 6.03 15.70
CA LEU A 5 -7.47 5.72 17.09
C LEU A 5 -8.81 5.73 17.85
N PRO A 6 -9.19 4.64 18.51
CA PRO A 6 -10.37 4.61 19.38
C PRO A 6 -10.30 5.66 20.47
N GLY A 7 -11.42 6.33 20.75
CA GLY A 7 -11.46 7.44 21.72
C GLY A 7 -10.96 7.10 23.12
N PHE A 8 -11.22 5.87 23.58
CA PHE A 8 -10.80 5.39 24.90
C PHE A 8 -9.28 5.16 25.02
N LEU A 9 -8.53 5.16 23.90
CA LEU A 9 -7.07 5.03 23.88
C LEU A 9 -6.33 6.39 23.88
N ARG A 10 -7.03 7.50 23.82
CA ARG A 10 -6.41 8.84 23.77
C ARG A 10 -5.59 9.16 25.02
N GLU A 11 -6.05 8.73 26.19
CA GLU A 11 -5.30 8.90 27.44
C GLU A 11 -3.98 8.10 27.40
N ALA A 12 -4.04 6.85 26.97
CA ALA A 12 -2.87 5.99 26.80
C ALA A 12 -1.90 6.57 25.75
N GLN A 13 -2.41 7.11 24.64
CA GLN A 13 -1.60 7.76 23.62
C GLN A 13 -0.89 8.99 24.19
N ALA A 14 -1.59 9.86 24.90
CA ALA A 14 -1.01 11.04 25.56
C ALA A 14 0.06 10.65 26.59
N PHE A 15 -0.19 9.59 27.35
CA PHE A 15 0.75 9.07 28.33
C PHE A 15 2.02 8.50 27.69
N VAL A 16 1.91 7.79 26.57
CA VAL A 16 3.08 7.29 25.80
C VAL A 16 3.82 8.44 25.12
N GLY A 17 3.12 9.44 24.59
CA GLY A 17 3.70 10.64 23.99
C GLY A 17 4.10 10.46 22.51
N LEU A 18 3.53 9.48 21.81
CA LEU A 18 3.78 9.27 20.38
C LEU A 18 2.52 9.55 19.55
N PRO A 19 2.65 10.17 18.35
CA PRO A 19 1.53 10.44 17.49
C PRO A 19 0.98 9.13 16.85
N PHE A 20 -0.33 9.11 16.66
CA PHE A 20 -0.97 8.05 15.84
C PHE A 20 -0.87 8.42 14.35
N PRO A 21 -0.52 7.46 13.44
CA PRO A 21 -0.37 7.76 12.01
C PRO A 21 -1.67 8.29 11.39
N GLY A 22 -1.61 9.48 10.77
CA GLY A 22 -2.76 10.12 10.13
C GLY A 22 -3.06 9.63 8.71
N THR A 23 -2.16 8.85 8.09
CA THR A 23 -2.29 8.36 6.71
C THR A 23 -3.52 7.49 6.55
N ASN A 24 -4.27 7.68 5.45
CA ASN A 24 -5.47 6.90 5.13
C ASN A 24 -5.09 5.70 4.26
N GLU A 25 -4.95 4.53 4.86
CA GLU A 25 -4.62 3.27 4.18
C GLU A 25 -5.73 2.80 3.22
N SER A 26 -6.99 3.12 3.51
CA SER A 26 -8.09 2.78 2.60
C SER A 26 -8.04 3.62 1.31
N ALA A 27 -7.58 4.87 1.38
CA ALA A 27 -7.37 5.69 0.19
C ALA A 27 -6.22 5.15 -0.66
N LEU A 28 -5.14 4.66 -0.05
CA LEU A 28 -4.04 3.99 -0.76
C LEU A 28 -4.52 2.70 -1.44
N GLN A 29 -5.35 1.92 -0.77
CA GLN A 29 -5.93 0.71 -1.34
C GLN A 29 -6.87 1.03 -2.52
N GLY A 30 -7.65 2.11 -2.44
CA GLY A 30 -8.44 2.61 -3.55
C GLY A 30 -7.58 2.97 -4.76
N ARG A 31 -6.48 3.70 -4.55
CA ARG A 31 -5.54 4.03 -5.62
C ARG A 31 -4.88 2.79 -6.24
N ALA A 32 -4.57 1.77 -5.45
CA ALA A 32 -4.07 0.51 -5.98
C ALA A 32 -5.09 -0.16 -6.91
N ALA A 33 -6.38 -0.13 -6.55
CA ALA A 33 -7.45 -0.64 -7.40
C ALA A 33 -7.59 0.16 -8.70
N ASP A 34 -7.52 1.50 -8.64
CA ASP A 34 -7.57 2.38 -9.82
C ASP A 34 -6.42 2.08 -10.79
N TRP A 35 -5.19 1.91 -10.27
CA TRP A 35 -4.03 1.53 -11.09
C TRP A 35 -4.19 0.15 -11.72
N ASN A 36 -4.74 -0.84 -11.00
CA ASN A 36 -5.04 -2.16 -11.55
C ASN A 36 -6.08 -2.07 -12.68
N GLN A 37 -7.11 -1.23 -12.52
CA GLN A 37 -8.11 -1.01 -13.55
C GLN A 37 -7.49 -0.40 -14.83
N LEU A 38 -6.64 0.62 -14.68
CA LEU A 38 -5.92 1.22 -15.80
C LEU A 38 -5.01 0.21 -16.50
N GLY A 39 -4.27 -0.61 -15.74
CA GLY A 39 -3.46 -1.69 -16.30
C GLY A 39 -4.28 -2.73 -17.06
N SER A 40 -5.49 -3.06 -16.59
CA SER A 40 -6.41 -3.96 -17.28
C SER A 40 -6.95 -3.36 -18.58
N LEU A 41 -7.28 -2.07 -18.60
CA LEU A 41 -7.69 -1.36 -19.81
C LEU A 41 -6.57 -1.35 -20.86
N ALA A 42 -5.32 -1.07 -20.45
CA ALA A 42 -4.16 -1.15 -21.34
C ALA A 42 -3.94 -2.57 -21.91
N SER A 43 -4.12 -3.59 -21.05
CA SER A 43 -4.05 -5.00 -21.49
C SER A 43 -5.11 -5.35 -22.54
N ASN A 44 -6.34 -4.90 -22.33
CA ASN A 44 -7.44 -5.11 -23.27
C ASN A 44 -7.18 -4.41 -24.62
N ALA A 45 -6.68 -3.17 -24.56
CA ALA A 45 -6.30 -2.44 -25.76
C ALA A 45 -5.19 -3.14 -26.55
N LEU A 46 -4.15 -3.63 -25.87
CA LEU A 46 -3.08 -4.44 -26.48
C LEU A 46 -3.61 -5.70 -27.14
N SER A 47 -4.55 -6.39 -26.49
CA SER A 47 -5.20 -7.58 -27.03
C SER A 47 -5.97 -7.27 -28.32
N GLN A 48 -6.76 -6.19 -28.32
CA GLN A 48 -7.51 -5.75 -29.50
C GLN A 48 -6.59 -5.35 -30.66
N ILE A 49 -5.54 -4.60 -30.36
CA ILE A 49 -4.53 -4.21 -31.37
C ILE A 49 -3.87 -5.46 -31.97
N SER A 50 -3.51 -6.44 -31.13
CA SER A 50 -2.90 -7.69 -31.57
C SER A 50 -3.83 -8.50 -32.47
N GLN A 51 -5.11 -8.63 -32.08
CA GLN A 51 -6.14 -9.32 -32.89
C GLN A 51 -6.36 -8.63 -34.24
N THR A 52 -6.45 -7.30 -34.23
CA THR A 52 -6.61 -6.52 -35.49
C THR A 52 -5.39 -6.69 -36.38
N ALA A 53 -4.18 -6.61 -35.82
CA ALA A 53 -2.94 -6.82 -36.59
C ALA A 53 -2.88 -8.23 -37.21
N GLN A 54 -3.30 -9.24 -36.45
CA GLN A 54 -3.36 -10.62 -36.91
C GLN A 54 -4.39 -10.78 -38.04
N SER A 55 -5.57 -10.18 -37.94
CA SER A 55 -6.59 -10.19 -38.99
C SER A 55 -6.06 -9.52 -40.28
N VAL A 56 -5.42 -8.34 -40.17
CA VAL A 56 -4.82 -7.67 -41.33
C VAL A 56 -3.77 -8.54 -41.99
N SER A 57 -2.94 -9.25 -41.24
CA SER A 57 -1.88 -10.11 -41.76
C SER A 57 -2.43 -11.42 -42.36
N SER A 58 -3.58 -11.94 -41.87
CA SER A 58 -4.22 -13.16 -42.43
C SER A 58 -4.96 -12.89 -43.75
N ASP A 59 -5.57 -11.70 -43.84
CA ASP A 59 -6.46 -11.37 -44.97
C ASP A 59 -5.72 -10.69 -46.13
N ASN A 60 -4.47 -10.26 -45.91
CA ASN A 60 -3.64 -9.56 -46.89
C ASN A 60 -2.27 -10.23 -47.01
N ARG A 61 -1.58 -9.99 -48.14
CA ARG A 61 -0.24 -10.53 -48.43
C ARG A 61 0.62 -9.50 -49.15
N GLY A 62 1.95 -9.64 -49.01
CA GLY A 62 2.96 -8.82 -49.67
C GLY A 62 3.86 -8.04 -48.70
N ASP A 63 4.93 -7.49 -49.20
CA ASP A 63 6.01 -6.88 -48.45
C ASP A 63 5.57 -5.79 -47.43
N THR A 64 4.50 -5.06 -47.77
CA THR A 64 3.93 -4.02 -46.89
C THR A 64 3.26 -4.65 -45.67
N VAL A 65 2.61 -5.81 -45.82
CA VAL A 65 1.96 -6.58 -44.75
C VAL A 65 3.02 -7.20 -43.86
N ASP A 66 4.10 -7.71 -44.44
CA ASP A 66 5.22 -8.29 -43.71
C ASP A 66 5.93 -7.21 -42.86
N ALA A 67 6.21 -6.04 -43.45
CA ALA A 67 6.77 -4.89 -42.73
C ALA A 67 5.86 -4.39 -41.60
N PHE A 68 4.54 -4.36 -41.83
CA PHE A 68 3.57 -4.01 -40.79
C PHE A 68 3.57 -5.05 -39.65
N SER A 69 3.58 -6.34 -39.97
CA SER A 69 3.61 -7.42 -38.97
C SER A 69 4.89 -7.36 -38.14
N GLU A 70 6.03 -7.11 -38.76
CA GLU A 70 7.30 -6.94 -38.07
C GLU A 70 7.26 -5.70 -37.17
N PHE A 71 6.78 -4.56 -37.64
CA PHE A 71 6.61 -3.34 -36.82
C PHE A 71 5.72 -3.60 -35.59
N MET A 72 4.59 -4.26 -35.78
CA MET A 72 3.65 -4.57 -34.68
C MET A 72 4.23 -5.57 -33.67
N SER A 73 5.00 -6.55 -34.13
CA SER A 73 5.61 -7.57 -33.28
C SER A 73 6.87 -7.10 -32.55
N SER A 74 7.64 -6.19 -33.15
CA SER A 74 8.90 -5.64 -32.58
C SER A 74 8.69 -4.82 -31.31
N GLY A 75 7.44 -4.47 -30.98
CA GLY A 75 7.13 -3.63 -29.83
C GLY A 75 7.55 -2.16 -30.02
N GLY A 76 7.76 -1.76 -31.29
CA GLY A 76 8.05 -0.36 -31.64
C GLY A 76 6.85 0.55 -31.51
N GLY A 77 7.12 1.85 -31.41
CA GLY A 77 6.09 2.88 -31.43
C GLY A 77 5.09 2.81 -30.28
N ASN A 78 3.82 3.04 -30.59
CA ASN A 78 2.74 3.16 -29.61
C ASN A 78 2.42 1.84 -28.88
N VAL A 79 2.67 0.68 -29.48
CA VAL A 79 2.43 -0.65 -28.87
C VAL A 79 3.43 -0.88 -27.74
N GLY A 80 4.70 -0.55 -27.95
CA GLY A 80 5.73 -0.61 -26.91
C GLY A 80 5.40 0.31 -25.75
N SER A 81 5.07 1.56 -26.04
CA SER A 81 4.67 2.54 -25.02
C SER A 81 3.44 2.09 -24.22
N LEU A 82 2.48 1.44 -24.84
CA LEU A 82 1.28 0.91 -24.14
C LEU A 82 1.61 -0.28 -23.25
N ARG A 83 2.58 -1.13 -23.64
CA ARG A 83 3.10 -2.21 -22.78
C ARG A 83 3.83 -1.67 -21.55
N ASP A 84 4.68 -0.67 -21.76
CA ASP A 84 5.42 0.01 -20.68
C ASP A 84 4.44 0.69 -19.72
N PHE A 85 3.42 1.34 -20.24
CA PHE A 85 2.35 1.92 -19.42
C PHE A 85 1.60 0.85 -18.61
N GLN A 86 1.26 -0.30 -19.20
CA GLN A 86 0.63 -1.41 -18.48
C GLN A 86 1.51 -1.91 -17.32
N MET A 87 2.82 -2.07 -17.55
CA MET A 87 3.76 -2.48 -16.52
C MET A 87 3.89 -1.43 -15.43
N ALA A 88 3.96 -0.15 -15.79
CA ALA A 88 3.98 0.96 -14.83
C ALA A 88 2.73 0.98 -13.95
N CYS A 89 1.55 0.77 -14.52
CA CYS A 89 0.29 0.66 -13.76
C CYS A 89 0.33 -0.49 -12.74
N ARG A 90 0.85 -1.66 -13.12
CA ARG A 90 0.99 -2.81 -12.22
C ARG A 90 1.96 -2.52 -11.07
N SER A 91 3.10 -1.89 -11.38
CA SER A 91 4.09 -1.49 -10.37
C SER A 91 3.51 -0.46 -9.40
N ALA A 92 2.79 0.53 -9.90
CA ALA A 92 2.12 1.54 -9.08
C ALA A 92 1.04 0.92 -8.18
N ALA A 93 0.23 -0.01 -8.71
CA ALA A 93 -0.77 -0.74 -7.93
C ALA A 93 -0.13 -1.53 -6.78
N LEU A 94 0.97 -2.23 -7.06
CA LEU A 94 1.70 -3.01 -6.07
C LEU A 94 2.28 -2.11 -4.97
N ALA A 95 2.93 -1.01 -5.34
CA ALA A 95 3.51 -0.05 -4.40
C ALA A 95 2.44 0.55 -3.46
N HIS A 96 1.30 0.98 -4.00
CA HIS A 96 0.19 1.50 -3.18
C HIS A 96 -0.42 0.41 -2.29
N GLY A 97 -0.53 -0.83 -2.76
CA GLY A 97 -1.01 -1.96 -1.99
C GLY A 97 -0.10 -2.30 -0.81
N ILE A 98 1.22 -2.36 -1.03
CA ILE A 98 2.21 -2.58 0.01
C ILE A 98 2.16 -1.44 1.04
N ALA A 99 2.11 -0.19 0.60
CA ALA A 99 2.01 0.96 1.48
C ALA A 99 0.75 0.90 2.36
N ALA A 100 -0.41 0.56 1.79
CA ALA A 100 -1.66 0.41 2.52
C ALA A 100 -1.56 -0.67 3.60
N MET A 101 -1.02 -1.84 3.28
CA MET A 101 -0.83 -2.94 4.23
C MET A 101 0.15 -2.58 5.34
N THR A 102 1.28 -1.97 5.01
CA THR A 102 2.29 -1.54 5.98
C THR A 102 1.71 -0.55 7.00
N ILE A 103 1.00 0.47 6.53
CA ILE A 103 0.36 1.47 7.39
C ILE A 103 -0.73 0.84 8.26
N ARG A 104 -1.55 -0.03 7.68
CA ARG A 104 -2.59 -0.76 8.43
C ARG A 104 -1.98 -1.61 9.56
N SER A 105 -0.94 -2.38 9.26
CA SER A 105 -0.25 -3.21 10.25
C SER A 105 0.37 -2.37 11.37
N LEU A 106 0.99 -1.24 11.02
CA LEU A 106 1.54 -0.30 11.99
C LEU A 106 0.44 0.24 12.93
N LYS A 107 -0.68 0.72 12.37
CA LYS A 107 -1.82 1.23 13.16
C LYS A 107 -2.38 0.18 14.12
N MET A 108 -2.53 -1.06 13.66
CA MET A 108 -3.02 -2.16 14.49
C MET A 108 -2.03 -2.49 15.62
N ALA A 109 -0.72 -2.50 15.33
CA ALA A 109 0.31 -2.70 16.35
C ALA A 109 0.30 -1.60 17.41
N ILE A 110 0.14 -0.33 17.00
CA ILE A 110 0.03 0.81 17.93
C ILE A 110 -1.22 0.67 18.80
N ILE A 111 -2.38 0.36 18.23
CA ILE A 111 -3.63 0.17 18.98
C ILE A 111 -3.48 -0.94 20.02
N ALA A 112 -2.86 -2.06 19.65
CA ALA A 112 -2.61 -3.16 20.57
C ALA A 112 -1.74 -2.74 21.76
N GLN A 113 -0.63 -2.02 21.50
CA GLN A 113 0.24 -1.51 22.56
C GLN A 113 -0.45 -0.48 23.45
N LEU A 114 -1.21 0.44 22.87
CA LEU A 114 -1.97 1.43 23.63
C LEU A 114 -3.06 0.79 24.49
N SER A 115 -3.65 -0.32 24.06
CA SER A 115 -4.62 -1.08 24.89
C SER A 115 -3.96 -1.68 26.13
N ILE A 116 -2.73 -2.18 26.01
CA ILE A 116 -1.95 -2.67 27.15
C ILE A 116 -1.66 -1.52 28.14
N VAL A 117 -1.23 -0.37 27.61
CA VAL A 117 -0.96 0.84 28.42
C VAL A 117 -2.24 1.34 29.10
N ALA A 118 -3.37 1.37 28.41
CA ALA A 118 -4.65 1.77 28.99
C ALA A 118 -5.07 0.86 30.15
N THR A 119 -4.86 -0.45 30.02
CA THR A 119 -5.08 -1.39 31.12
C THR A 119 -4.17 -1.09 32.31
N ALA A 120 -2.87 -0.83 32.08
CA ALA A 120 -1.93 -0.49 33.15
C ALA A 120 -2.30 0.81 33.87
N ILE A 121 -2.76 1.82 33.12
CA ILE A 121 -3.26 3.08 33.69
C ILE A 121 -4.49 2.82 34.60
N ASN A 122 -5.45 2.02 34.15
CA ASN A 122 -6.64 1.73 34.91
C ASN A 122 -6.32 0.95 36.21
N VAL A 123 -5.38 0.02 36.15
CA VAL A 123 -4.89 -0.71 37.34
C VAL A 123 -4.20 0.27 38.30
N ALA A 124 -3.34 1.17 37.82
CA ALA A 124 -2.66 2.14 38.66
C ALA A 124 -3.61 3.18 39.30
N LYS A 125 -4.73 3.50 38.63
CA LYS A 125 -5.79 4.34 39.23
C LYS A 125 -6.53 3.64 40.37
N ALA A 126 -6.71 2.32 40.28
CA ALA A 126 -7.36 1.54 41.31
C ALA A 126 -6.40 1.17 42.47
N PHE A 127 -5.13 0.92 42.15
CA PHE A 127 -4.08 0.47 43.06
C PHE A 127 -2.82 1.32 42.91
N PRO A 128 -2.60 2.33 43.77
CA PRO A 128 -1.46 3.25 43.65
C PRO A 128 -0.08 2.57 43.65
N GLU A 129 0.04 1.42 44.29
CA GLU A 129 1.25 0.60 44.30
C GLU A 129 1.64 0.07 42.88
N ALA A 130 0.69 0.06 41.94
CA ALA A 130 0.94 -0.34 40.53
C ALA A 130 1.49 0.81 39.64
N ILE A 131 1.61 2.03 40.15
CA ILE A 131 2.12 3.18 39.39
C ILE A 131 3.49 2.90 38.75
N PRO A 132 4.50 2.33 39.46
CA PRO A 132 5.80 2.01 38.85
C PRO A 132 5.68 1.05 37.65
N ALA A 133 4.80 0.03 37.77
CA ALA A 133 4.55 -0.93 36.68
C ALA A 133 3.89 -0.27 35.44
N ALA A 134 2.99 0.71 35.66
CA ALA A 134 2.39 1.46 34.55
C ALA A 134 3.44 2.31 33.80
N TYR A 135 4.39 2.92 34.48
CA TYR A 135 5.51 3.65 33.84
C TYR A 135 6.44 2.70 33.08
N GLN A 136 6.70 1.52 33.62
CA GLN A 136 7.50 0.50 32.92
C GLN A 136 6.80 0.03 31.62
N THR A 137 5.50 -0.23 31.69
CA THR A 137 4.67 -0.60 30.54
C THR A 137 4.68 0.52 29.49
N ARG A 138 4.59 1.79 29.90
CA ARG A 138 4.73 2.96 29.02
C ARG A 138 6.05 2.95 28.26
N GLN A 139 7.17 2.75 28.95
CA GLN A 139 8.49 2.73 28.31
C GLN A 139 8.62 1.60 27.28
N GLN A 140 8.12 0.41 27.60
CA GLN A 140 8.10 -0.73 26.69
C GLN A 140 7.27 -0.43 25.43
N ALA A 141 6.07 0.12 25.62
CA ALA A 141 5.19 0.51 24.51
C ALA A 141 5.83 1.60 23.64
N PHE A 142 6.47 2.61 24.25
CA PHE A 142 7.19 3.65 23.53
C PHE A 142 8.28 3.07 22.61
N MET A 143 9.14 2.23 23.15
CA MET A 143 10.23 1.60 22.38
C MET A 143 9.69 0.69 21.27
N PHE A 144 8.62 -0.05 21.55
CA PHE A 144 7.99 -0.93 20.56
C PHE A 144 7.41 -0.11 19.39
N ILE A 145 6.61 0.92 19.70
CA ILE A 145 5.97 1.77 18.68
C ILE A 145 7.04 2.49 17.84
N GLN A 146 8.10 2.98 18.47
CA GLN A 146 9.19 3.64 17.77
C GLN A 146 9.88 2.68 16.78
N ARG A 147 10.19 1.45 17.20
CA ARG A 147 10.77 0.43 16.31
C ARG A 147 9.82 0.04 15.17
N ALA A 148 8.53 -0.19 15.48
CA ALA A 148 7.54 -0.52 14.47
C ALA A 148 7.39 0.60 13.42
N THR A 149 7.42 1.86 13.85
CA THR A 149 7.38 3.02 12.95
C THR A 149 8.63 3.09 12.06
N GLN A 150 9.81 2.85 12.60
CA GLN A 150 11.06 2.80 11.83
C GLN A 150 11.04 1.68 10.78
N MET A 151 10.58 0.48 11.15
CA MET A 151 10.45 -0.65 10.22
C MET A 151 9.45 -0.34 9.10
N ALA A 152 8.30 0.22 9.43
CA ALA A 152 7.31 0.64 8.45
C ALA A 152 7.88 1.69 7.48
N ALA A 153 8.62 2.68 7.99
CA ALA A 153 9.27 3.70 7.16
C ALA A 153 10.34 3.10 6.22
N GLN A 154 11.08 2.08 6.67
CA GLN A 154 12.04 1.37 5.82
C GLN A 154 11.34 0.58 4.71
N GLN A 155 10.27 -0.12 5.01
CA GLN A 155 9.47 -0.84 4.01
C GLN A 155 8.89 0.09 2.95
N LEU A 156 8.40 1.27 3.36
CA LEU A 156 7.86 2.28 2.44
C LEU A 156 8.92 2.94 1.55
N LYS A 157 10.20 2.91 1.94
CA LYS A 157 11.31 3.43 1.14
C LYS A 157 11.87 2.39 0.17
N ALA A 158 11.69 1.11 0.46
CA ALA A 158 12.22 0.01 -0.35
C ALA A 158 11.27 -0.41 -1.49
N GLY A 159 9.99 -0.03 -1.46
CA GLY A 159 8.99 -0.28 -2.50
C GLY A 159 8.75 0.95 -3.34
#